data_a84b8a4438d64628148b762d6eb227ab
#
_entry.id   a84b8a4438d64628148b762d6eb227ab
#
_cell.length_a   1.000
_cell.length_b   1.000
_cell.length_c   1.000
_cell.angle_alpha   90.00
_cell.angle_beta   90.00
_cell.angle_gamma   90.00
#
_symmetry.space_group_name_H-M   'P 1'
#
loop_
_entity.id
_entity.type
_entity.pdbx_description
1 polymer ?
#
loop_
_entity_poly.entity_id
_entity_poly.type
_entity_poly.pdbx_seq_one_letter_code
_entity_poly.pdbx_strand_id
1 'polypeptide(L)'
;MVVLARVDQRLIHGLVVNQWAPALQVKRFMVVDDMLCNNEDIKASMRMAKPAGTGVSVISTETAVTNFKAGKYDGQRVLVLVKEPETLIKLMEGGVEIPKVDLGIIFNENGREPVTKFVALNEKEKEDLKTIKEMGVPVVIQYIPTDAEEEYK
;
A
#
# COMPACT_ATOMS: atom_id res chain seq x y z
N MET A 1 5.68 -12.75 -0.24
CA MET A 1 5.46 -12.11 -1.56
C MET A 1 4.36 -11.06 -1.48
N VAL A 2 4.51 -9.97 -2.18
CA VAL A 2 3.48 -8.94 -2.24
C VAL A 2 2.31 -9.44 -3.09
N VAL A 3 1.09 -9.41 -2.52
CA VAL A 3 -0.11 -9.79 -3.27
C VAL A 3 -0.85 -8.57 -3.81
N LEU A 4 -0.67 -7.42 -3.18
CA LEU A 4 -1.22 -6.15 -3.62
C LEU A 4 -0.46 -5.02 -2.92
N ALA A 5 -0.23 -3.91 -3.62
CA ALA A 5 0.21 -2.66 -3.02
C ALA A 5 -0.95 -1.66 -3.13
N ARG A 6 -1.41 -1.14 -2.00
CA ARG A 6 -2.54 -0.22 -1.95
C ARG A 6 -2.10 1.14 -1.44
N VAL A 7 -2.41 2.18 -2.19
CA VAL A 7 -2.24 3.56 -1.73
C VAL A 7 -3.49 3.92 -0.93
N ASP A 8 -3.31 4.05 0.38
CA ASP A 8 -4.42 4.27 1.31
C ASP A 8 -3.93 5.13 2.47
N GLN A 9 -4.36 6.37 2.53
CA GLN A 9 -3.88 7.32 3.54
C GLN A 9 -4.35 6.99 4.96
N ARG A 10 -5.31 6.08 5.11
CA ARG A 10 -5.72 5.57 6.41
C ARG A 10 -4.93 4.33 6.85
N LEU A 11 -4.15 3.74 5.96
CA LEU A 11 -3.28 2.58 6.21
C LEU A 11 -4.05 1.37 6.78
N ILE A 12 -3.78 0.95 8.02
CA ILE A 12 -4.49 -0.18 8.63
C ILE A 12 -5.74 0.35 9.33
N HIS A 13 -6.89 0.02 8.78
CA HIS A 13 -8.20 0.42 9.31
C HIS A 13 -9.25 -0.66 9.01
N GLY A 14 -10.48 -0.47 9.52
CA GLY A 14 -11.52 -1.48 9.45
C GLY A 14 -11.78 -2.06 8.07
N LEU A 15 -11.82 -1.24 7.04
CA LEU A 15 -12.06 -1.69 5.66
C LEU A 15 -10.97 -2.65 5.18
N VAL A 16 -9.70 -2.30 5.45
CA VAL A 16 -8.55 -3.12 5.06
C VAL A 16 -8.54 -4.43 5.85
N VAL A 17 -8.77 -4.36 7.15
CA VAL A 17 -8.75 -5.53 8.05
C VAL A 17 -9.93 -6.46 7.77
N ASN A 18 -11.13 -5.90 7.58
CA ASN A 18 -12.37 -6.69 7.51
C ASN A 18 -12.72 -7.15 6.10
N GLN A 19 -12.27 -6.45 5.06
CA GLN A 19 -12.61 -6.77 3.67
C GLN A 19 -11.42 -7.18 2.83
N TRP A 20 -10.36 -6.38 2.78
CA TRP A 20 -9.20 -6.69 1.93
C TRP A 20 -8.40 -7.88 2.46
N ALA A 21 -8.17 -7.95 3.76
CA ALA A 21 -7.36 -9.03 4.32
C ALA A 21 -7.95 -10.42 4.05
N PRO A 22 -9.25 -10.67 4.29
CA PRO A 22 -9.81 -12.00 3.97
C PRO A 22 -9.88 -12.25 2.47
N ALA A 23 -10.22 -11.24 1.66
CA ALA A 23 -10.31 -11.40 0.20
C ALA A 23 -8.98 -11.81 -0.42
N LEU A 24 -7.87 -11.27 0.07
CA LEU A 24 -6.51 -11.57 -0.42
C LEU A 24 -5.78 -12.62 0.41
N GLN A 25 -6.40 -13.12 1.47
CA GLN A 25 -5.77 -14.06 2.40
C GLN A 25 -4.44 -13.53 2.93
N VAL A 26 -4.46 -12.28 3.39
CA VAL A 26 -3.27 -11.57 3.88
C VAL A 26 -2.73 -12.23 5.14
N LYS A 27 -1.41 -12.45 5.17
CA LYS A 27 -0.71 -12.93 6.36
C LYS A 27 0.14 -11.86 7.03
N ARG A 28 0.48 -10.81 6.29
CA ARG A 28 1.21 -9.66 6.82
C ARG A 28 0.72 -8.37 6.19
N PHE A 29 0.41 -7.40 7.07
CA PHE A 29 0.19 -6.01 6.67
C PHE A 29 1.53 -5.30 6.76
N MET A 30 1.96 -4.70 5.68
CA MET A 30 3.22 -3.98 5.65
C MET A 30 2.99 -2.51 5.33
N VAL A 31 3.12 -1.68 6.33
CA VAL A 31 3.09 -0.23 6.17
C VAL A 31 4.53 0.23 5.93
N VAL A 32 4.76 0.86 4.79
CA VAL A 32 6.07 1.41 4.45
C VAL A 32 5.96 2.92 4.46
N ASP A 33 6.60 3.54 5.45
CA ASP A 33 6.53 4.99 5.65
C ASP A 33 7.72 5.44 6.49
N ASP A 34 8.56 6.30 5.91
CA ASP A 34 9.83 6.70 6.53
C ASP A 34 9.65 7.58 7.77
N MET A 35 8.46 8.19 7.94
CA MET A 35 8.14 8.96 9.14
C MET A 35 7.47 8.12 10.21
N LEU A 36 6.45 7.36 9.84
CA LEU A 36 5.66 6.57 10.78
C LEU A 36 6.45 5.42 11.40
N CYS A 37 7.46 4.91 10.71
CA CYS A 37 8.27 3.82 11.23
C CYS A 37 8.99 4.15 12.54
N ASN A 38 9.09 5.43 12.87
CA ASN A 38 9.70 5.93 14.11
C ASN A 38 8.67 6.31 15.18
N ASN A 39 7.38 6.16 14.89
CA ASN A 39 6.30 6.52 15.83
C ASN A 39 5.78 5.26 16.53
N GLU A 40 6.25 5.04 17.75
CA GLU A 40 5.92 3.82 18.52
C GLU A 40 4.43 3.73 18.87
N ASP A 41 3.76 4.84 19.13
CA ASP A 41 2.32 4.86 19.45
C ASP A 41 1.48 4.43 18.25
N ILE A 42 1.80 4.93 17.07
CA ILE A 42 1.12 4.55 15.83
C ILE A 42 1.38 3.09 15.50
N LYS A 43 2.62 2.63 15.66
CA LYS A 43 2.97 1.23 15.44
C LYS A 43 2.20 0.29 16.37
N ALA A 44 2.11 0.64 17.65
CA ALA A 44 1.34 -0.14 18.62
C ALA A 44 -0.14 -0.17 18.28
N SER A 45 -0.72 0.98 17.88
CA SER A 45 -2.11 1.09 17.46
C SER A 45 -2.40 0.19 16.26
N MET A 46 -1.52 0.18 15.26
CA MET A 46 -1.69 -0.66 14.07
C MET A 46 -1.60 -2.16 14.40
N ARG A 47 -0.68 -2.54 15.31
CA ARG A 47 -0.60 -3.94 15.75
C ARG A 47 -1.87 -4.39 16.45
N MET A 48 -2.52 -3.51 17.21
CA MET A 48 -3.78 -3.83 17.89
C MET A 48 -4.95 -4.01 16.91
N ALA A 49 -4.89 -3.37 15.76
CA ALA A 49 -5.97 -3.43 14.76
C ALA A 49 -5.93 -4.70 13.91
N LYS A 50 -4.84 -5.43 13.90
CA LYS A 50 -4.67 -6.59 13.02
C LYS A 50 -5.55 -7.77 13.41
N PRO A 51 -6.00 -8.61 12.45
CA PRO A 51 -6.65 -9.87 12.76
C PRO A 51 -5.67 -10.85 13.42
N ALA A 52 -6.22 -11.78 14.21
CA ALA A 52 -5.43 -12.85 14.78
C ALA A 52 -4.75 -13.68 13.68
N GLY A 53 -3.54 -14.12 13.93
CA GLY A 53 -2.77 -14.96 13.01
C GLY A 53 -2.09 -14.18 11.87
N THR A 54 -2.11 -12.86 11.90
CA THR A 54 -1.41 -12.03 10.94
C THR A 54 -0.27 -11.26 11.58
N GLY A 55 0.71 -10.84 10.77
CA GLY A 55 1.79 -9.97 11.20
C GLY A 55 1.56 -8.54 10.77
N VAL A 56 2.21 -7.60 11.45
CA VAL A 56 2.26 -6.18 11.06
C VAL A 56 3.70 -5.70 11.08
N SER A 57 4.11 -5.09 9.99
CA SER A 57 5.38 -4.37 9.90
C SER A 57 5.08 -2.92 9.60
N VAL A 58 5.69 -2.00 10.35
CA VAL A 58 5.66 -0.56 10.07
C VAL A 58 7.12 -0.14 9.98
N ILE A 59 7.62 -0.03 8.77
CA ILE A 59 9.06 0.05 8.50
C ILE A 59 9.37 1.11 7.46
N SER A 60 10.65 1.51 7.43
CA SER A 60 11.15 2.43 6.40
C SER A 60 11.23 1.74 5.04
N THR A 61 11.33 2.54 4.00
CA THR A 61 11.57 2.03 2.64
C THR A 61 12.86 1.21 2.57
N GLU A 62 13.94 1.71 3.17
CA GLU A 62 15.22 1.02 3.21
C GLU A 62 15.13 -0.34 3.90
N THR A 63 14.49 -0.39 5.05
CA THR A 63 14.29 -1.65 5.79
C THR A 63 13.45 -2.63 4.98
N ALA A 64 12.39 -2.16 4.33
CA ALA A 64 11.55 -3.01 3.49
C ALA A 64 12.37 -3.64 2.35
N VAL A 65 13.14 -2.84 1.63
CA VAL A 65 14.00 -3.33 0.54
C VAL A 65 14.99 -4.38 1.06
N THR A 66 15.66 -4.10 2.16
CA THR A 66 16.63 -5.02 2.77
C THR A 66 15.96 -6.34 3.15
N ASN A 67 14.81 -6.27 3.81
CA ASN A 67 14.11 -7.45 4.28
C ASN A 67 13.56 -8.31 3.13
N PHE A 68 13.02 -7.69 2.07
CA PHE A 68 12.57 -8.43 0.90
C PHE A 68 13.73 -9.14 0.21
N LYS A 69 14.87 -8.46 0.05
CA LYS A 69 16.07 -9.08 -0.54
C LYS A 69 16.59 -10.26 0.28
N ALA A 70 16.46 -10.18 1.60
CA ALA A 70 16.88 -11.26 2.50
C ALA A 70 15.89 -12.43 2.54
N GLY A 71 14.77 -12.36 1.83
CA GLY A 71 13.76 -13.41 1.82
C GLY A 71 12.92 -13.48 3.09
N LYS A 72 12.93 -12.43 3.92
CA LYS A 72 12.23 -12.43 5.21
C LYS A 72 10.72 -12.70 5.11
N TYR A 73 10.11 -12.31 4.01
CA TYR A 73 8.66 -12.44 3.80
C TYR A 73 8.29 -13.50 2.78
N ASP A 74 9.25 -14.33 2.37
CA ASP A 74 9.00 -15.43 1.46
C ASP A 74 8.01 -16.40 2.10
N GLY A 75 7.04 -16.83 1.32
CA GLY A 75 5.98 -17.70 1.81
C GLY A 75 4.85 -17.00 2.55
N GLN A 76 4.94 -15.68 2.81
CA GLN A 76 3.86 -14.90 3.37
C GLN A 76 3.16 -14.09 2.28
N ARG A 77 1.83 -13.98 2.39
CA ARG A 77 1.04 -13.11 1.53
C ARG A 77 1.02 -11.72 2.17
N VAL A 78 1.69 -10.76 1.52
CA VAL A 78 1.91 -9.42 2.05
C VAL A 78 1.03 -8.41 1.34
N LEU A 79 0.25 -7.64 2.11
CA LEU A 79 -0.43 -6.45 1.64
C LEU A 79 0.42 -5.24 2.01
N VAL A 80 0.94 -4.55 1.00
CA VAL A 80 1.71 -3.31 1.20
C VAL A 80 0.77 -2.13 1.23
N LEU A 81 0.87 -1.30 2.25
CA LEU A 81 0.08 -0.09 2.43
C LEU A 81 1.02 1.11 2.50
N VAL A 82 0.77 2.09 1.66
CA VAL A 82 1.55 3.33 1.61
C VAL A 82 0.61 4.52 1.52
N LYS A 83 1.10 5.69 1.91
CA LYS A 83 0.34 6.93 1.80
C LYS A 83 0.46 7.57 0.43
N GLU A 84 1.53 7.28 -0.30
CA GLU A 84 1.83 7.95 -1.57
C GLU A 84 2.50 7.01 -2.57
N PRO A 85 2.24 7.23 -3.87
CA PRO A 85 2.80 6.37 -4.93
C PRO A 85 4.33 6.36 -4.99
N GLU A 86 4.98 7.46 -4.63
CA GLU A 86 6.44 7.56 -4.66
C GLU A 86 7.12 6.45 -3.87
N THR A 87 6.56 6.08 -2.72
CA THR A 87 7.10 5.00 -1.89
C THR A 87 7.16 3.68 -2.66
N LEU A 88 6.15 3.42 -3.49
CA LEU A 88 6.11 2.19 -4.30
C LEU A 88 7.20 2.19 -5.37
N ILE A 89 7.48 3.34 -5.96
CA ILE A 89 8.57 3.46 -6.95
C ILE A 89 9.90 3.10 -6.27
N LYS A 90 10.15 3.63 -5.10
CA LYS A 90 11.38 3.35 -4.35
C LYS A 90 11.52 1.86 -4.01
N LEU A 91 10.42 1.22 -3.62
CA LEU A 91 10.43 -0.22 -3.36
C LEU A 91 10.78 -1.02 -4.63
N MET A 92 10.16 -0.68 -5.75
CA MET A 92 10.41 -1.37 -7.01
C MET A 92 11.82 -1.13 -7.54
N GLU A 93 12.34 0.08 -7.40
CA GLU A 93 13.73 0.38 -7.74
C GLU A 93 14.70 -0.42 -6.88
N GLY A 94 14.32 -0.72 -5.65
CA GLY A 94 15.08 -1.59 -4.75
C GLY A 94 14.91 -3.08 -5.01
N GLY A 95 14.14 -3.47 -6.03
CA GLY A 95 13.98 -4.87 -6.42
C GLY A 95 12.76 -5.58 -5.83
N VAL A 96 11.89 -4.85 -5.13
CA VAL A 96 10.64 -5.44 -4.60
C VAL A 96 9.65 -5.62 -5.75
N GLU A 97 9.16 -6.85 -5.94
CA GLU A 97 8.17 -7.15 -6.98
C GLU A 97 6.77 -6.80 -6.49
N ILE A 98 6.10 -5.91 -7.21
CA ILE A 98 4.72 -5.50 -6.94
C ILE A 98 3.85 -5.91 -8.13
N PRO A 99 2.85 -6.79 -7.90
CA PRO A 99 2.03 -7.30 -9.01
C PRO A 99 0.99 -6.31 -9.51
N LYS A 100 0.48 -5.46 -8.63
CA LYS A 100 -0.59 -4.50 -8.96
C LYS A 100 -0.63 -3.41 -7.90
N VAL A 101 -0.95 -2.20 -8.32
CA VAL A 101 -1.18 -1.05 -7.44
C VAL A 101 -2.65 -0.71 -7.44
N ASP A 102 -3.24 -0.61 -6.26
CA ASP A 102 -4.62 -0.18 -6.05
C ASP A 102 -4.65 1.21 -5.40
N LEU A 103 -5.38 2.12 -6.00
CA LEU A 103 -5.66 3.43 -5.41
C LEU A 103 -6.95 3.30 -4.62
N GLY A 104 -6.83 3.25 -3.30
CA GLY A 104 -7.96 3.03 -2.41
C GLY A 104 -8.53 4.31 -1.82
N ILE A 105 -7.73 4.99 -1.00
CA ILE A 105 -8.12 6.22 -0.33
C ILE A 105 -7.00 7.23 -0.39
N ILE A 106 -7.25 8.33 -1.08
CA ILE A 106 -6.35 9.49 -1.11
C ILE A 106 -7.24 10.72 -0.94
N PHE A 107 -7.07 11.44 0.17
CA PHE A 107 -7.96 12.53 0.53
C PHE A 107 -7.86 13.72 -0.41
N ASN A 108 -9.01 14.37 -0.65
CA ASN A 108 -9.09 15.58 -1.46
C ASN A 108 -8.68 16.79 -0.62
N GLU A 109 -7.38 16.96 -0.46
CA GLU A 109 -6.75 18.05 0.28
C GLU A 109 -5.36 18.35 -0.29
N ASN A 110 -4.71 19.39 0.21
CA ASN A 110 -3.32 19.72 -0.14
C ASN A 110 -3.08 19.83 -1.65
N GLY A 111 -3.96 20.54 -2.36
CA GLY A 111 -3.80 20.79 -3.79
C GLY A 111 -4.19 19.63 -4.71
N ARG A 112 -4.77 18.58 -4.15
CA ARG A 112 -5.27 17.46 -4.95
C ARG A 112 -6.59 17.78 -5.60
N GLU A 113 -6.82 17.14 -6.74
CA GLU A 113 -8.09 17.22 -7.50
C GLU A 113 -8.76 15.86 -7.47
N PRO A 114 -10.10 15.81 -7.30
CA PRO A 114 -10.81 14.53 -7.24
C PRO A 114 -10.75 13.79 -8.57
N VAL A 115 -10.45 12.51 -8.52
CA VAL A 115 -10.48 11.57 -9.65
C VAL A 115 -11.71 10.68 -9.53
N THR A 116 -11.96 10.19 -8.31
CA THR A 116 -13.16 9.44 -7.95
C THR A 116 -13.64 9.93 -6.58
N LYS A 117 -14.69 9.31 -6.05
CA LYS A 117 -15.26 9.66 -4.74
C LYS A 117 -14.22 9.59 -3.61
N PHE A 118 -13.32 8.61 -3.67
CA PHE A 118 -12.36 8.33 -2.59
C PHE A 118 -10.92 8.63 -2.96
N VAL A 119 -10.64 9.02 -4.19
CA VAL A 119 -9.28 9.23 -4.69
C VAL A 119 -9.16 10.60 -5.30
N ALA A 120 -8.27 11.41 -4.76
CA ALA A 120 -7.85 12.69 -5.32
C ALA A 120 -6.34 12.65 -5.55
N LEU A 121 -5.85 13.32 -6.59
CA LEU A 121 -4.44 13.28 -6.96
C LEU A 121 -3.93 14.68 -7.28
N ASN A 122 -2.69 14.95 -6.89
CA ASN A 122 -1.95 16.13 -7.34
C ASN A 122 -1.09 15.77 -8.57
N GLU A 123 -0.43 16.76 -9.16
CA GLU A 123 0.38 16.54 -10.35
C GLU A 123 1.56 15.59 -10.12
N LYS A 124 2.21 15.70 -8.97
CA LYS A 124 3.32 14.81 -8.59
C LYS A 124 2.86 13.35 -8.53
N GLU A 125 1.72 13.11 -7.90
CA GLU A 125 1.16 11.77 -7.76
C GLU A 125 0.77 11.18 -9.12
N LYS A 126 0.18 12.00 -9.99
CA LYS A 126 -0.15 11.58 -11.36
C LYS A 126 1.10 11.19 -12.14
N GLU A 127 2.17 11.96 -12.00
CA GLU A 127 3.46 11.65 -12.64
C GLU A 127 4.06 10.36 -12.09
N ASP A 128 4.02 10.16 -10.77
CA ASP A 128 4.51 8.94 -10.14
C ASP A 128 3.72 7.71 -10.58
N LEU A 129 2.40 7.83 -10.72
CA LEU A 129 1.57 6.73 -11.22
C LEU A 129 1.89 6.40 -12.67
N LYS A 130 2.18 7.40 -13.48
CA LYS A 130 2.64 7.20 -14.86
C LYS A 130 3.95 6.41 -14.87
N THR A 131 4.89 6.77 -14.00
CA THR A 131 6.15 6.04 -13.85
C THR A 131 5.93 4.57 -13.46
N ILE A 132 5.03 4.32 -12.52
CA ILE A 132 4.69 2.96 -12.10
C ILE A 132 4.14 2.14 -13.28
N LYS A 133 3.25 2.73 -14.07
CA LYS A 133 2.71 2.07 -15.27
C LYS A 133 3.80 1.79 -16.30
N GLU A 134 4.73 2.71 -16.49
CA GLU A 134 5.88 2.53 -17.38
C GLU A 134 6.83 1.43 -16.90
N MET A 135 6.86 1.18 -15.59
CA MET A 135 7.61 0.05 -15.02
C MET A 135 6.91 -1.30 -15.22
N GLY A 136 5.75 -1.30 -15.87
CA GLY A 136 5.03 -2.53 -16.20
C GLY A 136 4.03 -2.99 -15.14
N VAL A 137 3.71 -2.14 -14.16
CA VAL A 137 2.78 -2.50 -13.07
C VAL A 137 1.41 -1.87 -13.33
N PRO A 138 0.34 -2.69 -13.40
CA PRO A 138 -1.01 -2.14 -13.58
C PRO A 138 -1.45 -1.33 -12.36
N VAL A 139 -2.13 -0.23 -12.61
CA VAL A 139 -2.70 0.64 -11.57
C VAL A 139 -4.21 0.66 -11.74
N VAL A 140 -4.92 0.30 -10.68
CA VAL A 140 -6.38 0.25 -10.65
C VAL A 140 -6.92 1.13 -9.52
N ILE A 141 -8.21 1.43 -9.60
CA ILE A 141 -8.94 2.14 -8.54
C ILE A 141 -10.00 1.18 -8.03
N GLN A 142 -9.92 0.81 -6.75
CA GLN A 142 -10.86 -0.12 -6.15
C GLN A 142 -10.96 0.16 -4.65
N TYR A 143 -12.13 0.59 -4.19
CA TYR A 143 -12.34 0.94 -2.80
C TYR A 143 -12.46 -0.29 -1.90
N ILE A 144 -13.31 -1.23 -2.29
CA ILE A 144 -13.50 -2.52 -1.60
C ILE A 144 -13.32 -3.67 -2.60
N PRO A 145 -12.97 -4.87 -2.14
CA PRO A 145 -12.67 -5.97 -3.07
C PRO A 145 -13.86 -6.46 -3.89
N THR A 146 -15.09 -6.18 -3.46
CA THR A 146 -16.30 -6.53 -4.22
C THR A 146 -16.68 -5.52 -5.28
N ASP A 147 -16.05 -4.33 -5.30
CA ASP A 147 -16.22 -3.36 -6.38
C ASP A 147 -15.52 -3.86 -7.63
N ALA A 148 -16.01 -3.46 -8.80
CA ALA A 148 -15.29 -3.68 -10.04
C ALA A 148 -13.97 -2.91 -10.02
N GLU A 149 -12.90 -3.53 -10.52
CA GLU A 149 -11.64 -2.83 -10.74
C GLU A 149 -11.82 -1.80 -11.85
N GLU A 150 -11.42 -0.57 -11.60
CA GLU A 150 -11.41 0.49 -12.58
C GLU A 150 -9.96 0.78 -12.94
N GLU A 151 -9.59 0.62 -14.21
CA GLU A 151 -8.24 0.93 -14.63
C GLU A 151 -7.97 2.43 -14.48
N TYR A 152 -6.86 2.77 -13.83
CA TYR A 152 -6.42 4.16 -13.75
C TYR A 152 -5.77 4.56 -15.08
N LYS A 153 -6.34 5.52 -15.75
CA LYS A 153 -5.84 6.07 -17.02
C LYS A 153 -5.16 7.44 -16.79
#